data_ce99a6d6838c16883b43fc30336abed8
#
_entry.id   ce99a6d6838c16883b43fc30336abed8
#
_cell.length_a   1.000
_cell.length_b   1.000
_cell.length_c   1.000
_cell.angle_alpha   90.00
_cell.angle_beta   90.00
_cell.angle_gamma   90.00
#
_symmetry.space_group_name_H-M   'P 1'
#
loop_
_entity.id
_entity.type
_entity.pdbx_description
1 polymer ?
#
loop_
_entity_poly.entity_id
_entity_poly.type
_entity_poly.pdbx_seq_one_letter_code
_entity_poly.pdbx_strand_id
1 'polypeptide(L)'
;MSSIGVVLNPQAGRNRHAGDRAARLGHLLGPQGWVCETTSLEQLADAAAECRERAVSVLGVCGGDGTLARTITALVREYGPNSALPSILPLRAGTMNTVARAMGCSAWQPERMLAEIVGEQRRGEPLPLAEHQLVCVNGRHYGFMVGAGVPVEFLRAYYGQPRRGAIGAVRTLARLSSSAMVGGPTIQRVFRPMPAELVADGRSGPFDAYTVVYASTIEDIGLGFRPTYRAREAAGRFHVFAAAIGARAFIGRLPAIRLARPTRSRQVHDVLAAHLRVEFRDPTLYMIDGDIMEPTTHLDVRLGPVVRVIRR
;
A
#
# COMPACT_ATOMS: atom_id res chain seq x y z
N MET A 1 6.28 -2.07 31.04
CA MET A 1 5.07 -1.53 30.38
C MET A 1 5.40 -1.39 28.90
N SER A 2 4.54 -1.83 27.98
CA SER A 2 4.81 -1.67 26.56
C SER A 2 4.70 -0.18 26.17
N SER A 3 5.73 0.34 25.50
CA SER A 3 5.83 1.74 25.09
C SER A 3 5.04 1.96 23.77
N ILE A 4 4.18 2.98 23.73
CA ILE A 4 3.49 3.40 22.51
C ILE A 4 4.12 4.68 21.98
N GLY A 5 4.48 4.69 20.70
CA GLY A 5 4.90 5.87 19.95
C GLY A 5 3.93 6.18 18.81
N VAL A 6 3.97 7.41 18.32
CA VAL A 6 3.20 7.82 17.14
C VAL A 6 4.08 8.63 16.20
N VAL A 7 4.15 8.18 14.94
CA VAL A 7 4.65 8.98 13.81
C VAL A 7 3.47 9.66 13.14
N LEU A 8 3.52 10.97 12.98
CA LEU A 8 2.47 11.78 12.38
C LEU A 8 2.99 12.52 11.15
N ASN A 9 2.31 12.36 10.03
CA ASN A 9 2.56 13.19 8.85
C ASN A 9 1.53 14.34 8.82
N PRO A 10 1.93 15.59 9.12
CA PRO A 10 1.03 16.74 9.15
C PRO A 10 0.47 17.07 7.76
N GLN A 11 1.14 16.67 6.69
CA GLN A 11 0.71 16.88 5.30
C GLN A 11 -0.31 15.85 4.81
N ALA A 12 -0.60 14.78 5.56
CA ALA A 12 -1.61 13.81 5.18
C ALA A 12 -3.01 14.44 5.16
N GLY A 13 -3.88 13.96 4.25
CA GLY A 13 -5.11 14.63 3.87
C GLY A 13 -5.98 15.17 5.02
N ARG A 14 -6.27 14.37 6.05
CA ARG A 14 -7.08 14.79 7.21
C ARG A 14 -6.26 15.52 8.27
N ASN A 15 -4.94 15.35 8.32
CA ASN A 15 -4.08 16.03 9.30
C ASN A 15 -3.97 17.53 8.99
N ARG A 16 -3.95 17.92 7.71
CA ARG A 16 -3.85 19.34 7.29
C ARG A 16 -4.89 20.26 7.91
N HIS A 17 -6.05 19.72 8.29
CA HIS A 17 -7.18 20.48 8.81
C HIS A 17 -7.51 20.10 10.26
N ALA A 18 -6.63 19.36 10.93
CA ALA A 18 -6.92 18.79 12.25
C ALA A 18 -6.44 19.68 13.42
N GLY A 19 -5.91 20.87 13.15
CA GLY A 19 -5.28 21.69 14.18
C GLY A 19 -4.12 20.97 14.83
N ASP A 20 -3.92 21.18 16.13
CA ASP A 20 -2.83 20.58 16.90
C ASP A 20 -3.12 19.10 17.25
N ARG A 21 -3.09 18.25 16.22
CA ARG A 21 -3.30 16.79 16.40
C ARG A 21 -2.15 16.14 17.17
N ALA A 22 -0.92 16.61 16.98
CA ALA A 22 0.24 16.07 17.66
C ALA A 22 0.10 16.22 19.19
N ALA A 23 -0.27 17.41 19.67
CA ALA A 23 -0.49 17.65 21.09
C ALA A 23 -1.65 16.79 21.65
N ARG A 24 -2.76 16.64 20.89
CA ARG A 24 -3.86 15.77 21.33
C ARG A 24 -3.45 14.31 21.44
N LEU A 25 -2.69 13.79 20.48
CA LEU A 25 -2.18 12.42 20.53
C LEU A 25 -1.15 12.26 21.66
N GLY A 26 -0.27 13.24 21.87
CA GLY A 26 0.67 13.28 22.99
C GLY A 26 -0.02 13.25 24.35
N HIS A 27 -1.09 14.04 24.52
CA HIS A 27 -1.88 14.02 25.74
C HIS A 27 -2.50 12.64 26.04
N LEU A 28 -3.01 11.94 25.03
CA LEU A 28 -3.57 10.60 25.17
C LEU A 28 -2.52 9.57 25.57
N LEU A 29 -1.31 9.67 25.04
CA LEU A 29 -0.19 8.80 25.38
C LEU A 29 0.30 9.01 26.81
N GLY A 30 0.22 10.25 27.31
CA GLY A 30 0.75 10.65 28.62
C GLY A 30 2.29 10.78 28.63
N PRO A 31 2.89 10.90 29.83
CA PRO A 31 4.31 11.27 29.98
C PRO A 31 5.32 10.27 29.38
N GLN A 32 4.94 9.02 29.25
CA GLN A 32 5.78 7.96 28.69
C GLN A 32 5.58 7.78 27.18
N GLY A 33 4.63 8.47 26.59
CA GLY A 33 4.33 8.44 25.18
C GLY A 33 5.25 9.34 24.37
N TRP A 34 5.36 9.02 23.10
CA TRP A 34 6.19 9.75 22.17
C TRP A 34 5.43 10.04 20.87
N VAL A 35 5.46 11.28 20.42
CA VAL A 35 4.88 11.71 19.15
C VAL A 35 5.95 12.42 18.34
N CYS A 36 6.18 11.96 17.12
CA CYS A 36 7.11 12.54 16.17
C CYS A 36 6.37 12.98 14.90
N GLU A 37 6.46 14.26 14.58
CA GLU A 37 6.00 14.79 13.30
C GLU A 37 7.07 14.61 12.24
N THR A 38 6.68 14.05 11.06
CA THR A 38 7.61 13.77 9.97
C THR A 38 7.08 14.30 8.64
N THR A 39 7.91 15.07 7.95
CA THR A 39 7.60 15.65 6.62
C THR A 39 8.58 15.20 5.54
N SER A 40 9.71 14.57 5.92
CA SER A 40 10.74 14.07 5.02
C SER A 40 11.09 12.60 5.30
N LEU A 41 11.82 11.98 4.38
CA LEU A 41 12.33 10.61 4.55
C LEU A 41 13.44 10.54 5.61
N GLU A 42 14.22 11.59 5.77
CA GLU A 42 15.26 11.72 6.79
C GLU A 42 14.63 11.70 8.18
N GLN A 43 13.63 12.56 8.42
CA GLN A 43 12.89 12.57 9.68
C GLN A 43 12.22 11.23 9.99
N LEU A 44 11.79 10.49 8.97
CA LEU A 44 11.26 9.12 9.17
C LEU A 44 12.35 8.13 9.57
N ALA A 45 13.58 8.29 9.07
CA ALA A 45 14.72 7.47 9.49
C ALA A 45 15.09 7.78 10.94
N ASP A 46 15.16 9.06 11.33
CA ASP A 46 15.41 9.48 12.70
C ASP A 46 14.31 8.96 13.66
N ALA A 47 13.05 9.05 13.23
CA ALA A 47 11.92 8.52 14.01
C ALA A 47 11.99 6.99 14.17
N ALA A 48 12.50 6.26 13.18
CA ALA A 48 12.68 4.82 13.28
C ALA A 48 13.82 4.45 14.26
N ALA A 49 14.92 5.21 14.26
CA ALA A 49 16.03 5.06 15.20
C ALA A 49 15.57 5.35 16.63
N GLU A 50 14.86 6.46 16.86
CA GLU A 50 14.31 6.82 18.16
C GLU A 50 13.27 5.79 18.64
N CYS A 51 12.46 5.24 17.74
CA CYS A 51 11.52 4.15 18.03
C CYS A 51 12.26 2.92 18.59
N ARG A 52 13.40 2.59 18.02
CA ARG A 52 14.25 1.48 18.47
C ARG A 52 14.90 1.77 19.83
N GLU A 53 15.50 2.94 19.99
CA GLU A 53 16.15 3.36 21.25
C GLU A 53 15.17 3.35 22.43
N ARG A 54 13.93 3.83 22.22
CA ARG A 54 12.86 3.84 23.21
C ARG A 54 12.20 2.47 23.41
N ALA A 55 12.63 1.45 22.70
CA ALA A 55 12.01 0.11 22.73
C ALA A 55 10.49 0.17 22.54
N VAL A 56 10.01 0.97 21.58
CA VAL A 56 8.58 1.12 21.27
C VAL A 56 8.02 -0.23 20.83
N SER A 57 6.98 -0.70 21.51
CA SER A 57 6.32 -1.98 21.21
C SER A 57 5.14 -1.83 20.25
N VAL A 58 4.49 -0.65 20.26
CA VAL A 58 3.39 -0.30 19.36
C VAL A 58 3.68 1.07 18.73
N LEU A 59 3.73 1.11 17.40
CA LEU A 59 3.90 2.35 16.65
C LEU A 59 2.63 2.74 15.94
N GLY A 60 2.00 3.82 16.38
CA GLY A 60 0.90 4.48 15.69
C GLY A 60 1.42 5.23 14.45
N VAL A 61 0.83 4.98 13.28
CA VAL A 61 1.16 5.70 12.04
C VAL A 61 -0.01 6.58 11.64
N CYS A 62 0.07 7.87 11.98
CA CYS A 62 -0.98 8.85 11.70
C CYS A 62 -0.77 9.51 10.35
N GLY A 63 -1.29 8.84 9.30
CA GLY A 63 -1.10 9.28 7.93
C GLY A 63 -1.98 8.54 6.93
N GLY A 64 -1.57 8.55 5.66
CA GLY A 64 -2.16 7.77 4.58
C GLY A 64 -1.31 6.54 4.24
N ASP A 65 -1.70 5.85 3.15
CA ASP A 65 -1.03 4.63 2.68
C ASP A 65 0.47 4.87 2.41
N GLY A 66 0.83 5.99 1.77
CA GLY A 66 2.23 6.34 1.55
C GLY A 66 3.01 6.61 2.84
N THR A 67 2.40 7.27 3.84
CA THR A 67 3.05 7.43 5.16
C THR A 67 3.29 6.08 5.81
N LEU A 68 2.31 5.18 5.75
CA LEU A 68 2.42 3.83 6.30
C LEU A 68 3.55 3.03 5.65
N ALA A 69 3.59 2.98 4.31
CA ALA A 69 4.63 2.25 3.56
C ALA A 69 6.04 2.80 3.82
N ARG A 70 6.19 4.13 3.85
CA ARG A 70 7.48 4.79 4.13
C ARG A 70 7.94 4.56 5.57
N THR A 71 7.03 4.64 6.54
CA THR A 71 7.35 4.34 7.95
C THR A 71 7.77 2.89 8.11
N ILE A 72 7.04 1.93 7.51
CA ILE A 72 7.44 0.52 7.53
C ILE A 72 8.80 0.32 6.88
N THR A 73 9.06 0.97 5.74
CA THR A 73 10.37 0.92 5.08
C THR A 73 11.49 1.44 5.98
N ALA A 74 11.29 2.56 6.67
CA ALA A 74 12.25 3.11 7.63
C ALA A 74 12.51 2.14 8.79
N LEU A 75 11.45 1.57 9.37
CA LEU A 75 11.57 0.57 10.44
C LEU A 75 12.34 -0.68 9.98
N VAL A 76 12.02 -1.24 8.80
CA VAL A 76 12.74 -2.43 8.31
C VAL A 76 14.21 -2.13 8.06
N ARG A 77 14.54 -0.93 7.57
CA ARG A 77 15.94 -0.51 7.39
C ARG A 77 16.70 -0.37 8.71
N GLU A 78 16.04 0.20 9.72
CA GLU A 78 16.65 0.45 11.03
C GLU A 78 16.80 -0.85 11.83
N TYR A 79 15.77 -1.68 11.89
CA TYR A 79 15.77 -2.90 12.70
C TYR A 79 16.44 -4.09 11.99
N GLY A 80 16.48 -4.05 10.66
CA GLY A 80 16.85 -5.19 9.82
C GLY A 80 15.66 -6.09 9.44
N PRO A 81 15.74 -6.75 8.28
CA PRO A 81 14.60 -7.51 7.72
C PRO A 81 14.24 -8.78 8.53
N ASN A 82 15.14 -9.26 9.37
CA ASN A 82 14.94 -10.46 10.19
C ASN A 82 14.61 -10.15 11.67
N SER A 83 14.50 -8.87 12.01
CA SER A 83 14.22 -8.44 13.38
C SER A 83 12.72 -8.26 13.61
N ALA A 84 12.30 -8.45 14.87
CA ALA A 84 10.94 -8.15 15.27
C ALA A 84 10.70 -6.63 15.23
N LEU A 85 9.73 -6.20 14.41
CA LEU A 85 9.30 -4.82 14.34
C LEU A 85 8.25 -4.52 15.42
N PRO A 86 8.09 -3.25 15.84
CA PRO A 86 6.96 -2.85 16.66
C PRO A 86 5.64 -3.19 15.97
N SER A 87 4.59 -3.47 16.74
CA SER A 87 3.26 -3.66 16.20
C SER A 87 2.74 -2.34 15.61
N ILE A 88 2.23 -2.36 14.41
CA ILE A 88 1.77 -1.16 13.70
C ILE A 88 0.30 -0.89 14.03
N LEU A 89 0.00 0.33 14.43
CA LEU A 89 -1.35 0.84 14.60
C LEU A 89 -1.66 1.88 13.51
N PRO A 90 -2.38 1.53 12.43
CA PRO A 90 -2.73 2.49 11.40
C PRO A 90 -3.77 3.51 11.90
N LEU A 91 -3.33 4.74 12.14
CA LEU A 91 -4.18 5.87 12.50
C LEU A 91 -4.61 6.61 11.23
N ARG A 92 -5.73 6.20 10.65
CA ARG A 92 -6.20 6.56 9.30
C ARG A 92 -6.46 8.05 9.11
N ALA A 93 -5.43 8.81 8.75
CA ALA A 93 -5.51 10.24 8.45
C ALA A 93 -5.33 10.59 6.96
N GLY A 94 -5.06 9.59 6.12
CA GLY A 94 -4.97 9.76 4.67
C GLY A 94 -6.33 9.89 3.99
N THR A 95 -6.29 10.12 2.68
CA THR A 95 -7.49 10.34 1.86
C THR A 95 -8.18 9.04 1.47
N MET A 96 -7.43 7.98 1.15
CA MET A 96 -7.96 6.67 0.72
C MET A 96 -7.85 5.62 1.81
N ASN A 97 -6.70 5.52 2.46
CA ASN A 97 -6.36 4.52 3.48
C ASN A 97 -6.71 3.10 3.00
N THR A 98 -6.29 2.78 1.78
CA THR A 98 -6.59 1.54 1.07
C THR A 98 -5.97 0.35 1.79
N VAL A 99 -4.68 0.45 2.12
CA VAL A 99 -3.92 -0.60 2.80
C VAL A 99 -4.51 -0.88 4.19
N ALA A 100 -4.71 0.16 4.99
CA ALA A 100 -5.29 0.01 6.33
C ALA A 100 -6.68 -0.63 6.27
N ARG A 101 -7.51 -0.28 5.28
CA ARG A 101 -8.82 -0.90 5.07
C ARG A 101 -8.70 -2.36 4.63
N ALA A 102 -7.80 -2.69 3.71
CA ALA A 102 -7.55 -4.06 3.27
C ALA A 102 -7.08 -4.98 4.40
N MET A 103 -6.39 -4.41 5.40
CA MET A 103 -5.98 -5.11 6.62
C MET A 103 -7.09 -5.22 7.68
N GLY A 104 -8.27 -4.65 7.44
CA GLY A 104 -9.41 -4.71 8.36
C GLY A 104 -9.38 -3.67 9.47
N CYS A 105 -8.58 -2.60 9.35
CA CYS A 105 -8.55 -1.52 10.32
C CYS A 105 -9.81 -0.63 10.20
N SER A 106 -10.40 -0.25 11.32
CA SER A 106 -11.62 0.55 11.35
C SER A 106 -11.41 1.99 10.85
N ALA A 107 -12.52 2.67 10.55
CA ALA A 107 -12.51 4.05 10.07
C ALA A 107 -12.56 5.09 11.20
N TRP A 108 -12.24 4.72 12.44
CA TRP A 108 -12.27 5.63 13.58
C TRP A 108 -11.31 6.80 13.40
N GLN A 109 -11.62 7.88 14.07
CA GLN A 109 -10.71 9.03 14.19
C GLN A 109 -9.40 8.58 14.87
N PRO A 110 -8.24 9.11 14.45
CA PRO A 110 -6.96 8.75 15.05
C PRO A 110 -6.93 8.85 16.57
N GLU A 111 -7.49 9.90 17.12
CA GLU A 111 -7.54 10.15 18.56
C GLU A 111 -8.37 9.08 19.28
N ARG A 112 -9.54 8.72 18.75
CA ARG A 112 -10.39 7.67 19.33
C ARG A 112 -9.71 6.31 19.27
N MET A 113 -9.10 5.99 18.14
CA MET A 113 -8.37 4.73 17.96
C MET A 113 -7.22 4.62 18.96
N LEU A 114 -6.42 5.68 19.08
CA LEU A 114 -5.30 5.69 20.01
C LEU A 114 -5.76 5.57 21.46
N ALA A 115 -6.80 6.31 21.86
CA ALA A 115 -7.35 6.28 23.22
C ALA A 115 -7.80 4.87 23.62
N GLU A 116 -8.45 4.16 22.70
CA GLU A 116 -8.89 2.77 22.92
C GLU A 116 -7.71 1.82 23.15
N ILE A 117 -6.69 1.88 22.28
CA ILE A 117 -5.49 1.02 22.39
C ILE A 117 -4.70 1.33 23.66
N VAL A 118 -4.55 2.61 24.01
CA VAL A 118 -3.92 3.01 25.28
C VAL A 118 -4.73 2.49 26.49
N GLY A 119 -6.06 2.55 26.41
CA GLY A 119 -6.94 2.02 27.46
C GLY A 119 -6.81 0.51 27.63
N GLU A 120 -6.84 -0.26 26.54
CA GLU A 120 -6.65 -1.72 26.56
C GLU A 120 -5.29 -2.10 27.15
N GLN A 121 -4.25 -1.41 26.74
CA GLN A 121 -2.91 -1.65 27.23
C GLN A 121 -2.76 -1.36 28.73
N ARG A 122 -3.40 -0.27 29.23
CA ARG A 122 -3.43 0.06 30.67
C ARG A 122 -4.19 -0.99 31.49
N ARG A 123 -5.19 -1.64 30.91
CA ARG A 123 -5.95 -2.73 31.55
C ARG A 123 -5.26 -4.08 31.43
N GLY A 124 -4.12 -4.14 30.71
CA GLY A 124 -3.41 -5.42 30.45
C GLY A 124 -4.15 -6.34 29.46
N GLU A 125 -5.06 -5.80 28.67
CA GLU A 125 -5.82 -6.57 27.70
C GLU A 125 -4.96 -6.89 26.46
N PRO A 126 -5.13 -8.07 25.85
CA PRO A 126 -4.39 -8.43 24.64
C PRO A 126 -4.87 -7.57 23.45
N LEU A 127 -3.93 -6.99 22.73
CA LEU A 127 -4.25 -6.22 21.53
C LEU A 127 -4.66 -7.15 20.37
N PRO A 128 -5.68 -6.79 19.57
CA PRO A 128 -6.14 -7.59 18.43
C PRO A 128 -5.17 -7.49 17.25
N LEU A 129 -4.13 -8.33 17.27
CA LEU A 129 -3.07 -8.36 16.27
C LEU A 129 -3.42 -9.26 15.08
N ALA A 130 -3.01 -8.85 13.89
CA ALA A 130 -2.99 -9.68 12.70
C ALA A 130 -1.63 -9.56 12.00
N GLU A 131 -1.13 -10.67 11.50
CA GLU A 131 0.11 -10.73 10.75
C GLU A 131 -0.15 -10.45 9.26
N HIS A 132 0.71 -9.63 8.69
CA HIS A 132 0.67 -9.30 7.26
C HIS A 132 2.07 -9.40 6.67
N GLN A 133 2.19 -10.16 5.60
CA GLN A 133 3.42 -10.30 4.84
C GLN A 133 3.65 -9.04 4.01
N LEU A 134 4.86 -8.49 4.04
CA LEU A 134 5.28 -7.41 3.13
C LEU A 134 5.81 -7.98 1.81
N VAL A 135 5.81 -7.16 0.79
CA VAL A 135 6.70 -7.30 -0.38
C VAL A 135 7.92 -6.41 -0.20
N CYS A 136 9.07 -6.89 -0.63
CA CYS A 136 10.31 -6.14 -0.75
C CYS A 136 10.54 -5.85 -2.23
N VAL A 137 10.69 -4.59 -2.60
CA VAL A 137 10.89 -4.13 -3.97
C VAL A 137 12.30 -3.58 -4.13
N ASN A 138 13.05 -4.15 -5.08
CA ASN A 138 14.43 -3.80 -5.40
C ASN A 138 15.37 -3.81 -4.16
N GLY A 139 15.10 -4.69 -3.19
CA GLY A 139 15.90 -4.85 -1.96
C GLY A 139 15.87 -3.64 -1.00
N ARG A 140 15.06 -2.63 -1.26
CA ARG A 140 15.14 -1.35 -0.52
C ARG A 140 13.81 -0.72 -0.11
N HIS A 141 12.71 -1.08 -0.72
CA HIS A 141 11.39 -0.56 -0.39
C HIS A 141 10.47 -1.68 0.08
N TYR A 142 9.65 -1.40 1.08
CA TYR A 142 8.72 -2.37 1.65
C TYR A 142 7.30 -1.82 1.62
N GLY A 143 6.36 -2.67 1.27
CA GLY A 143 4.94 -2.35 1.21
C GLY A 143 4.10 -3.62 1.10
N PHE A 144 2.84 -3.49 0.75
CA PHE A 144 1.90 -4.60 0.60
C PHE A 144 1.56 -4.89 -0.85
N MET A 145 1.72 -3.89 -1.71
CA MET A 145 1.46 -4.03 -3.15
C MET A 145 2.44 -3.19 -3.97
N VAL A 146 2.79 -3.72 -5.13
CA VAL A 146 3.54 -3.00 -6.17
C VAL A 146 2.78 -3.12 -7.49
N GLY A 147 2.82 -2.09 -8.32
CA GLY A 147 2.15 -2.12 -9.62
C GLY A 147 2.77 -1.19 -10.64
N ALA A 148 2.62 -1.53 -11.92
CA ALA A 148 3.06 -0.73 -13.06
C ALA A 148 1.98 -0.69 -14.16
N GLY A 149 2.05 0.32 -15.02
CA GLY A 149 1.09 0.56 -16.10
C GLY A 149 -0.22 1.17 -15.62
N VAL A 150 -1.36 0.54 -15.91
CA VAL A 150 -2.70 1.06 -15.55
C VAL A 150 -2.81 1.51 -14.10
N PRO A 151 -2.25 0.82 -13.08
CA PRO A 151 -2.26 1.29 -11.70
C PRO A 151 -1.64 2.67 -11.52
N VAL A 152 -0.48 2.90 -12.13
CA VAL A 152 0.24 4.18 -12.04
C VAL A 152 -0.52 5.28 -12.77
N GLU A 153 -1.01 5.02 -13.97
CA GLU A 153 -1.77 5.99 -14.76
C GLU A 153 -3.11 6.36 -14.09
N PHE A 154 -3.76 5.40 -13.41
CA PHE A 154 -4.92 5.67 -12.56
C PHE A 154 -4.55 6.63 -11.41
N LEU A 155 -3.45 6.37 -10.70
CA LEU A 155 -3.00 7.24 -9.62
C LEU A 155 -2.65 8.65 -10.12
N ARG A 156 -1.97 8.77 -11.28
CA ARG A 156 -1.68 10.07 -11.90
C ARG A 156 -2.96 10.84 -12.19
N ALA A 157 -3.95 10.17 -12.81
CA ALA A 157 -5.25 10.77 -13.10
C ALA A 157 -6.01 11.17 -11.82
N TYR A 158 -5.91 10.34 -10.77
CA TYR A 158 -6.52 10.61 -9.47
C TYR A 158 -5.86 11.77 -8.73
N TYR A 159 -4.52 11.82 -8.68
CA TYR A 159 -3.78 12.89 -8.00
C TYR A 159 -3.86 14.24 -8.72
N GLY A 160 -4.09 14.23 -10.01
CA GLY A 160 -4.36 15.44 -10.81
C GLY A 160 -5.71 16.11 -10.56
N GLN A 161 -6.59 15.51 -9.72
CA GLN A 161 -7.90 16.07 -9.41
C GLN A 161 -7.88 17.00 -8.18
N PRO A 162 -8.68 18.08 -8.19
CA PRO A 162 -8.75 19.02 -7.06
C PRO A 162 -9.42 18.38 -5.83
N ARG A 163 -10.36 17.46 -6.00
CA ARG A 163 -11.02 16.74 -4.92
C ARG A 163 -10.56 15.30 -4.87
N ARG A 164 -9.82 14.94 -3.83
CA ARG A 164 -9.33 13.58 -3.55
C ARG A 164 -10.28 12.84 -2.62
N GLY A 165 -10.06 11.54 -2.42
CA GLY A 165 -10.88 10.66 -1.58
C GLY A 165 -11.64 9.64 -2.40
N ALA A 166 -12.50 8.86 -1.72
CA ALA A 166 -13.26 7.78 -2.38
C ALA A 166 -14.13 8.30 -3.54
N ILE A 167 -14.76 9.46 -3.38
CA ILE A 167 -15.57 10.09 -4.44
C ILE A 167 -14.69 10.48 -5.63
N GLY A 168 -13.51 11.06 -5.39
CA GLY A 168 -12.56 11.40 -6.45
C GLY A 168 -12.08 10.16 -7.20
N ALA A 169 -11.80 9.07 -6.48
CA ALA A 169 -11.38 7.82 -7.09
C ALA A 169 -12.51 7.17 -7.94
N VAL A 170 -13.74 7.17 -7.44
CA VAL A 170 -14.92 6.71 -8.22
C VAL A 170 -15.11 7.57 -9.47
N ARG A 171 -15.01 8.89 -9.36
CA ARG A 171 -15.10 9.81 -10.51
C ARG A 171 -13.98 9.56 -11.52
N THR A 172 -12.74 9.35 -11.06
CA THR A 172 -11.62 8.99 -11.94
C THR A 172 -11.90 7.69 -12.69
N LEU A 173 -12.36 6.67 -11.98
CA LEU A 173 -12.71 5.38 -12.57
C LEU A 173 -13.83 5.53 -13.61
N ALA A 174 -14.90 6.23 -13.28
CA ALA A 174 -16.03 6.46 -14.19
C ALA A 174 -15.57 7.22 -15.46
N ARG A 175 -14.74 8.27 -15.31
CA ARG A 175 -14.18 9.04 -16.43
C ARG A 175 -13.30 8.18 -17.33
N LEU A 176 -12.41 7.35 -16.75
CA LEU A 176 -11.56 6.45 -17.51
C LEU A 176 -12.39 5.36 -18.21
N SER A 177 -13.42 4.84 -17.54
CA SER A 177 -14.31 3.83 -18.12
C SER A 177 -15.11 4.39 -19.30
N SER A 178 -15.68 5.60 -19.18
CA SER A 178 -16.38 6.25 -20.30
C SER A 178 -15.43 6.59 -21.45
N SER A 179 -14.22 7.07 -21.15
CA SER A 179 -13.19 7.34 -22.18
C SER A 179 -12.77 6.07 -22.94
N ALA A 180 -12.77 4.91 -22.28
CA ALA A 180 -12.46 3.65 -22.93
C ALA A 180 -13.50 3.21 -23.96
N MET A 181 -14.75 3.57 -23.76
CA MET A 181 -15.82 3.30 -24.76
C MET A 181 -15.61 4.10 -26.04
N VAL A 182 -15.12 5.33 -25.92
CA VAL A 182 -14.90 6.26 -27.07
C VAL A 182 -13.53 6.05 -27.71
N GLY A 183 -12.52 5.53 -26.98
CA GLY A 183 -11.18 5.27 -27.53
C GLY A 183 -10.28 6.51 -27.65
N GLY A 184 -10.50 7.53 -26.83
CA GLY A 184 -9.76 8.80 -26.86
C GLY A 184 -8.28 8.69 -26.42
N PRO A 185 -7.46 9.76 -26.64
CA PRO A 185 -6.02 9.74 -26.39
C PRO A 185 -5.66 9.49 -24.91
N THR A 186 -6.52 9.90 -23.98
CA THR A 186 -6.33 9.63 -22.53
C THR A 186 -6.30 8.14 -22.23
N ILE A 187 -7.25 7.38 -22.78
CA ILE A 187 -7.33 5.95 -22.50
C ILE A 187 -6.22 5.15 -23.22
N GLN A 188 -5.80 5.61 -24.40
CA GLN A 188 -4.67 5.02 -25.11
C GLN A 188 -3.38 5.16 -24.29
N ARG A 189 -3.19 6.30 -23.61
CA ARG A 189 -2.06 6.50 -22.68
C ARG A 189 -2.14 5.59 -21.48
N VAL A 190 -3.30 5.50 -20.82
CA VAL A 190 -3.51 4.66 -19.63
C VAL A 190 -3.25 3.18 -19.92
N PHE A 191 -3.63 2.70 -21.10
CA PHE A 191 -3.45 1.31 -21.55
C PHE A 191 -2.29 1.14 -22.54
N ARG A 192 -1.31 2.05 -22.50
CA ARG A 192 -0.10 1.91 -23.32
C ARG A 192 0.65 0.64 -22.88
N PRO A 193 0.92 -0.31 -23.80
CA PRO A 193 1.72 -1.47 -23.47
C PRO A 193 3.14 -1.08 -23.06
N MET A 194 3.64 -1.71 -22.03
CA MET A 194 5.01 -1.62 -21.58
C MET A 194 5.75 -2.87 -22.05
N PRO A 195 6.65 -2.76 -23.05
CA PRO A 195 7.50 -3.87 -23.45
C PRO A 195 8.36 -4.33 -22.27
N ALA A 196 8.20 -5.58 -21.86
CA ALA A 196 8.88 -6.12 -20.70
C ALA A 196 8.92 -7.64 -20.71
N GLU A 197 10.01 -8.19 -20.18
CA GLU A 197 10.10 -9.59 -19.79
C GLU A 197 9.67 -9.72 -18.32
N LEU A 198 8.74 -10.65 -18.06
CA LEU A 198 8.27 -10.95 -16.71
C LEU A 198 8.65 -12.39 -16.38
N VAL A 199 9.28 -12.60 -15.23
CA VAL A 199 9.67 -13.92 -14.73
C VAL A 199 9.14 -14.10 -13.31
N ALA A 200 8.30 -15.11 -13.09
CA ALA A 200 7.75 -15.47 -11.79
C ALA A 200 8.28 -16.85 -11.38
N ASP A 201 9.01 -16.94 -10.27
CA ASP A 201 9.64 -18.16 -9.75
C ASP A 201 10.43 -18.93 -10.87
N GLY A 202 11.19 -18.19 -11.69
CA GLY A 202 12.00 -18.74 -12.77
C GLY A 202 11.22 -19.12 -14.05
N ARG A 203 9.91 -18.86 -14.11
CA ARG A 203 9.08 -19.11 -15.28
C ARG A 203 8.74 -17.82 -16.00
N SER A 204 9.06 -17.70 -17.28
CA SER A 204 8.72 -16.54 -18.09
C SER A 204 7.21 -16.41 -18.26
N GLY A 205 6.73 -15.17 -18.18
CA GLY A 205 5.35 -14.82 -18.46
C GLY A 205 5.04 -14.95 -19.97
N PRO A 206 3.76 -15.02 -20.33
CA PRO A 206 3.34 -15.36 -21.69
C PRO A 206 3.32 -14.17 -22.68
N PHE A 207 3.73 -12.97 -22.28
CA PHE A 207 3.60 -11.76 -23.11
C PHE A 207 4.92 -11.02 -23.22
N ASP A 208 5.14 -10.38 -24.38
CA ASP A 208 6.31 -9.50 -24.64
C ASP A 208 6.06 -8.05 -24.19
N ALA A 209 4.82 -7.72 -23.84
CA ALA A 209 4.43 -6.41 -23.31
C ALA A 209 3.20 -6.53 -22.40
N TYR A 210 3.16 -5.69 -21.39
CA TYR A 210 2.08 -5.69 -20.39
C TYR A 210 1.44 -4.30 -20.30
N THR A 211 0.14 -4.25 -20.11
CA THR A 211 -0.60 -3.02 -19.78
C THR A 211 -0.82 -2.86 -18.29
N VAL A 212 -0.84 -3.99 -17.57
CA VAL A 212 -1.02 -4.06 -16.11
C VAL A 212 -0.01 -5.05 -15.55
N VAL A 213 0.68 -4.65 -14.50
CA VAL A 213 1.44 -5.55 -13.62
C VAL A 213 1.10 -5.19 -12.18
N TYR A 214 0.64 -6.17 -11.42
CA TYR A 214 0.47 -6.10 -9.97
C TYR A 214 1.14 -7.27 -9.28
N ALA A 215 1.78 -7.03 -8.15
CA ALA A 215 2.15 -8.06 -7.18
C ALA A 215 1.74 -7.59 -5.79
N SER A 216 1.03 -8.43 -5.02
CA SER A 216 0.45 -8.02 -3.76
C SER A 216 0.28 -9.17 -2.77
N THR A 217 0.44 -8.85 -1.49
CA THR A 217 0.12 -9.70 -0.34
C THR A 217 -1.25 -9.39 0.27
N ILE A 218 -1.95 -8.37 -0.26
CA ILE A 218 -3.33 -8.01 0.11
C ILE A 218 -4.25 -8.10 -1.11
N GLU A 219 -5.54 -8.33 -0.86
CA GLU A 219 -6.51 -8.55 -1.93
C GLU A 219 -7.09 -7.26 -2.50
N ASP A 220 -7.50 -6.33 -1.62
CA ASP A 220 -8.17 -5.07 -1.98
C ASP A 220 -7.14 -3.99 -2.29
N ILE A 221 -7.09 -3.57 -3.55
CA ILE A 221 -6.19 -2.51 -4.03
C ILE A 221 -6.84 -1.11 -4.02
N GLY A 222 -8.06 -1.01 -3.54
CA GLY A 222 -8.83 0.22 -3.46
C GLY A 222 -10.24 0.07 -4.03
N LEU A 223 -11.19 0.82 -3.48
CA LEU A 223 -12.61 0.82 -3.87
C LEU A 223 -13.27 -0.58 -3.86
N GLY A 224 -12.68 -1.56 -3.19
CA GLY A 224 -13.10 -2.96 -3.15
C GLY A 224 -12.77 -3.75 -4.41
N PHE A 225 -11.88 -3.28 -5.26
CA PHE A 225 -11.35 -4.06 -6.38
C PHE A 225 -10.26 -5.02 -5.88
N ARG A 226 -10.38 -6.29 -6.26
CA ARG A 226 -9.53 -7.39 -5.78
C ARG A 226 -8.91 -8.17 -6.94
N PRO A 227 -8.03 -7.55 -7.76
CA PRO A 227 -7.34 -8.29 -8.82
C PRO A 227 -6.41 -9.36 -8.25
N THR A 228 -5.91 -9.12 -7.04
CA THR A 228 -5.01 -10.01 -6.30
C THR A 228 -5.77 -10.86 -5.25
N TYR A 229 -6.92 -11.40 -5.62
CA TYR A 229 -7.83 -12.18 -4.75
C TYR A 229 -7.21 -13.44 -4.14
N ARG A 230 -6.09 -13.92 -4.70
CA ARG A 230 -5.33 -15.08 -4.21
C ARG A 230 -4.19 -14.71 -3.26
N ALA A 231 -4.05 -13.44 -2.88
CA ALA A 231 -2.92 -12.94 -2.09
C ALA A 231 -2.72 -13.64 -0.74
N ARG A 232 -3.76 -14.32 -0.23
CA ARG A 232 -3.73 -15.09 1.03
C ARG A 232 -3.91 -16.59 0.84
N GLU A 233 -3.90 -17.07 -0.40
CA GLU A 233 -4.17 -18.48 -0.72
C GLU A 233 -3.04 -19.41 -0.26
N ALA A 234 -1.78 -18.94 -0.32
CA ALA A 234 -0.63 -19.74 0.05
C ALA A 234 0.38 -18.91 0.89
N ALA A 235 0.79 -19.46 2.03
CA ALA A 235 1.86 -18.88 2.83
C ALA A 235 3.17 -18.84 2.03
N GLY A 236 3.98 -17.81 2.25
CA GLY A 236 5.25 -17.65 1.54
C GLY A 236 5.11 -17.27 0.06
N ARG A 237 3.94 -16.78 -0.37
CA ARG A 237 3.70 -16.33 -1.75
C ARG A 237 2.88 -15.05 -1.74
N PHE A 238 3.07 -14.26 -2.80
CA PHE A 238 2.21 -13.14 -3.15
C PHE A 238 1.49 -13.43 -4.47
N HIS A 239 0.41 -12.72 -4.73
CA HIS A 239 -0.33 -12.88 -5.98
C HIS A 239 0.20 -11.91 -7.04
N VAL A 240 0.55 -12.44 -8.21
CA VAL A 240 0.91 -11.68 -9.42
C VAL A 240 -0.28 -11.68 -10.36
N PHE A 241 -0.77 -10.50 -10.67
CA PHE A 241 -1.77 -10.25 -11.71
C PHE A 241 -1.14 -9.39 -12.80
N ALA A 242 -0.79 -10.00 -13.92
CA ALA A 242 -0.19 -9.30 -15.05
C ALA A 242 -1.05 -9.50 -16.31
N ALA A 243 -1.22 -8.46 -17.13
CA ALA A 243 -2.10 -8.54 -18.27
C ALA A 243 -1.60 -7.73 -19.48
N ALA A 244 -1.79 -8.33 -20.66
CA ALA A 244 -1.65 -7.69 -21.97
C ALA A 244 -3.05 -7.44 -22.55
N ILE A 245 -3.78 -6.47 -21.97
CA ILE A 245 -5.22 -6.30 -22.20
C ILE A 245 -5.53 -4.87 -22.63
N GLY A 246 -6.40 -4.71 -23.63
CA GLY A 246 -6.89 -3.40 -24.03
C GLY A 246 -7.97 -2.84 -23.09
N ALA A 247 -8.19 -1.54 -23.15
CA ALA A 247 -9.07 -0.79 -22.26
C ALA A 247 -10.51 -1.36 -22.17
N ARG A 248 -11.18 -1.59 -23.29
CA ARG A 248 -12.55 -2.12 -23.33
C ARG A 248 -12.65 -3.48 -22.67
N ALA A 249 -11.70 -4.36 -22.98
CA ALA A 249 -11.66 -5.70 -22.44
C ALA A 249 -11.35 -5.70 -20.93
N PHE A 250 -10.50 -4.78 -20.43
CA PHE A 250 -10.22 -4.60 -19.01
C PHE A 250 -11.46 -4.11 -18.26
N ILE A 251 -12.15 -3.08 -18.78
CA ILE A 251 -13.35 -2.55 -18.16
C ILE A 251 -14.46 -3.61 -18.06
N GLY A 252 -14.64 -4.43 -19.09
CA GLY A 252 -15.58 -5.54 -19.03
C GLY A 252 -15.27 -6.57 -17.92
N ARG A 253 -14.03 -6.58 -17.40
CA ARG A 253 -13.62 -7.47 -16.28
C ARG A 253 -13.72 -6.83 -14.91
N LEU A 254 -13.94 -5.52 -14.81
CA LEU A 254 -14.06 -4.84 -13.51
C LEU A 254 -15.09 -5.48 -12.59
N PRO A 255 -16.28 -5.94 -13.05
CA PRO A 255 -17.23 -6.64 -12.18
C PRO A 255 -16.65 -7.94 -11.59
N ALA A 256 -15.93 -8.74 -12.39
CA ALA A 256 -15.29 -9.96 -11.89
C ALA A 256 -14.19 -9.64 -10.87
N ILE A 257 -13.34 -8.64 -11.15
CA ILE A 257 -12.30 -8.16 -10.25
C ILE A 257 -12.91 -7.65 -8.93
N ARG A 258 -14.03 -6.91 -9.01
CA ARG A 258 -14.73 -6.42 -7.82
C ARG A 258 -15.30 -7.55 -6.96
N LEU A 259 -15.73 -8.63 -7.57
CA LEU A 259 -16.28 -9.82 -6.91
C LEU A 259 -15.18 -10.84 -6.52
N ALA A 260 -13.91 -10.49 -6.65
CA ALA A 260 -12.77 -11.37 -6.38
C ALA A 260 -12.87 -12.72 -7.17
N ARG A 261 -13.34 -12.65 -8.40
CA ARG A 261 -13.48 -13.82 -9.27
C ARG A 261 -12.30 -13.95 -10.23
N PRO A 262 -11.88 -15.18 -10.56
CA PRO A 262 -10.84 -15.40 -11.56
C PRO A 262 -11.17 -14.72 -12.89
N THR A 263 -10.23 -13.92 -13.37
CA THR A 263 -10.32 -13.33 -14.72
C THR A 263 -9.81 -14.34 -15.74
N ARG A 264 -10.64 -15.33 -16.09
CA ARG A 264 -10.28 -16.36 -17.08
C ARG A 264 -10.12 -15.72 -18.46
N SER A 265 -8.88 -15.43 -18.86
CA SER A 265 -8.56 -14.83 -20.16
C SER A 265 -7.16 -15.20 -20.59
N ARG A 266 -6.98 -15.47 -21.88
CA ARG A 266 -5.63 -15.67 -22.47
C ARG A 266 -4.75 -14.41 -22.42
N GLN A 267 -5.32 -13.25 -22.10
CA GLN A 267 -4.62 -11.97 -21.97
C GLN A 267 -4.22 -11.65 -20.52
N VAL A 268 -4.48 -12.57 -19.58
CA VAL A 268 -4.19 -12.39 -18.16
C VAL A 268 -3.30 -13.53 -17.69
N HIS A 269 -2.22 -13.18 -17.06
CA HIS A 269 -1.31 -14.06 -16.34
C HIS A 269 -1.54 -13.88 -14.84
N ASP A 270 -2.11 -14.89 -14.20
CA ASP A 270 -2.60 -14.89 -12.82
C ASP A 270 -1.91 -16.05 -12.09
N VAL A 271 -0.89 -15.73 -11.29
CA VAL A 271 -0.05 -16.74 -10.62
C VAL A 271 0.30 -16.32 -9.19
N LEU A 272 0.58 -17.30 -8.35
CA LEU A 272 1.22 -17.12 -7.05
C LEU A 272 2.73 -17.28 -7.21
N ALA A 273 3.51 -16.34 -6.65
CA ALA A 273 4.96 -16.37 -6.73
C ALA A 273 5.60 -15.96 -5.40
N ALA A 274 6.79 -16.45 -5.14
CA ALA A 274 7.67 -15.98 -4.06
C ALA A 274 8.67 -14.93 -4.57
N HIS A 275 8.95 -14.95 -5.87
CA HIS A 275 9.85 -14.01 -6.53
C HIS A 275 9.29 -13.61 -7.90
N LEU A 276 9.20 -12.32 -8.14
CA LEU A 276 8.83 -11.74 -9.43
C LEU A 276 9.95 -10.83 -9.91
N ARG A 277 10.38 -10.99 -11.15
CA ARG A 277 11.28 -10.09 -11.85
C ARG A 277 10.59 -9.53 -13.07
N VAL A 278 10.71 -8.23 -13.30
CA VAL A 278 10.19 -7.56 -14.50
C VAL A 278 11.30 -6.68 -15.06
N GLU A 279 11.74 -6.96 -16.28
CA GLU A 279 12.72 -6.16 -17.02
C GLU A 279 11.98 -5.35 -18.07
N PHE A 280 11.86 -4.04 -17.87
CA PHE A 280 11.25 -3.12 -18.84
C PHE A 280 12.27 -2.70 -19.88
N ARG A 281 11.87 -2.62 -21.14
CA ARG A 281 12.71 -2.09 -22.22
C ARG A 281 13.06 -0.62 -21.98
N ASP A 282 12.09 0.17 -21.51
CA ASP A 282 12.24 1.60 -21.23
C ASP A 282 12.00 1.89 -19.75
N PRO A 283 12.62 2.94 -19.17
CA PRO A 283 12.35 3.38 -17.80
C PRO A 283 10.84 3.58 -17.57
N THR A 284 10.28 2.81 -16.66
CA THR A 284 8.85 2.73 -16.40
C THR A 284 8.53 3.13 -14.96
N LEU A 285 7.54 4.01 -14.81
CA LEU A 285 7.01 4.37 -13.49
C LEU A 285 6.32 3.17 -12.85
N TYR A 286 6.51 3.00 -11.57
CA TYR A 286 5.81 2.01 -10.77
C TYR A 286 5.26 2.63 -9.49
N MET A 287 4.42 1.93 -8.78
CA MET A 287 3.88 2.37 -7.50
C MET A 287 4.08 1.34 -6.41
N ILE A 288 4.21 1.78 -5.15
CA ILE A 288 4.14 0.96 -3.95
C ILE A 288 3.08 1.57 -3.04
N ASP A 289 2.07 0.78 -2.64
CA ASP A 289 0.96 1.19 -1.73
C ASP A 289 0.30 2.54 -2.08
N GLY A 290 0.23 2.87 -3.38
CA GLY A 290 -0.35 4.11 -3.89
C GLY A 290 0.64 5.28 -4.04
N ASP A 291 1.89 5.16 -3.63
CA ASP A 291 2.95 6.12 -3.92
C ASP A 291 3.61 5.81 -5.27
N ILE A 292 3.68 6.80 -6.15
CA ILE A 292 4.37 6.68 -7.44
C ILE A 292 5.86 6.85 -7.19
N MET A 293 6.63 5.88 -7.68
CA MET A 293 8.09 5.80 -7.52
C MET A 293 8.79 6.27 -8.79
N GLU A 294 10.08 6.61 -8.66
CA GLU A 294 10.95 6.98 -9.78
C GLU A 294 10.98 5.87 -10.85
N PRO A 295 11.11 6.25 -12.14
CA PRO A 295 11.16 5.27 -13.21
C PRO A 295 12.32 4.29 -13.06
N THR A 296 12.08 3.03 -13.41
CA THR A 296 13.09 1.99 -13.40
C THR A 296 12.96 1.09 -14.63
N THR A 297 14.04 0.46 -15.05
CA THR A 297 14.03 -0.60 -16.04
C THR A 297 13.91 -1.98 -15.40
N HIS A 298 14.01 -2.07 -14.06
CA HIS A 298 14.05 -3.33 -13.35
C HIS A 298 13.18 -3.29 -12.09
N LEU A 299 12.30 -4.28 -11.95
CA LEU A 299 11.58 -4.57 -10.71
C LEU A 299 11.94 -5.98 -10.23
N ASP A 300 12.59 -6.09 -9.09
CA ASP A 300 12.77 -7.34 -8.33
C ASP A 300 11.84 -7.29 -7.12
N VAL A 301 10.87 -8.18 -7.08
CA VAL A 301 9.87 -8.25 -6.01
C VAL A 301 9.98 -9.59 -5.31
N ARG A 302 10.21 -9.56 -4.01
CA ARG A 302 10.30 -10.73 -3.13
C ARG A 302 9.42 -10.53 -1.91
N LEU A 303 9.25 -11.57 -1.13
CA LEU A 303 8.66 -11.42 0.19
C LEU A 303 9.60 -10.63 1.09
N GLY A 304 9.04 -9.67 1.82
CA GLY A 304 9.70 -8.93 2.90
C GLY A 304 9.43 -9.58 4.26
N PRO A 305 9.68 -8.89 5.37
CA PRO A 305 9.31 -9.37 6.70
C PRO A 305 7.79 -9.40 6.92
N VAL A 306 7.38 -10.11 7.95
CA VAL A 306 6.01 -10.08 8.48
C VAL A 306 5.89 -8.90 9.45
N VAL A 307 4.83 -8.12 9.32
CA VAL A 307 4.47 -7.06 10.26
C VAL A 307 3.20 -7.43 11.00
N ARG A 308 3.15 -7.12 12.29
CA ARG A 308 1.96 -7.25 13.12
C ARG A 308 1.19 -5.94 13.08
N VAL A 309 -0.08 -6.00 12.73
CA VAL A 309 -0.96 -4.84 12.61
C VAL A 309 -2.10 -4.97 13.60
N ILE A 310 -2.36 -3.90 14.35
CA ILE A 310 -3.51 -3.84 15.26
C ILE A 310 -4.76 -3.61 14.43
N ARG A 311 -5.70 -4.56 14.53
CA ARG A 311 -7.00 -4.54 13.83
C ARG A 311 -8.08 -4.14 14.80
N ARG A 312 -8.84 -3.10 14.43
CA ARG A 312 -10.00 -2.67 15.19
C ARG A 312 -11.06 -2.07 14.25
#